data_32bc8b4865ce5f3fa96bc23ffb2f15fc
#
_entry.id   32bc8b4865ce5f3fa96bc23ffb2f15fc
#
_cell.length_a   1.000
_cell.length_b   1.000
_cell.length_c   1.000
_cell.angle_alpha   90.00
_cell.angle_beta   90.00
_cell.angle_gamma   90.00
#
_symmetry.space_group_name_H-M   'P 1'
#
loop_
_entity.id
_entity.type
_entity.pdbx_description
1 polymer ?
#
loop_
_entity_poly.entity_id
_entity_poly.type
_entity_poly.pdbx_seq_one_letter_code
_entity_poly.pdbx_strand_id
1 'polypeptide(L)'
;MTETNNSKELIDAPGRLSSFLVHTPDTKFSFLLLVSTSLFLFFFLYEYFPYTFSLDVNSFILTISSFLIPAILFSYLVSISADKWNGRYPLRYGFQANSVAFFLVSLSMFVNSFFSNDVLGLFFGFGIISSIWYLTLRTHGNTPAWISFLFAFTASFSIISSLFFFVITHPSSLTDAVQYPHFLFFGGASALSFTFASFLYLYFVDYPYKQAIGVSGLRHAAAYIEFFSTGNGERLMKALSKISESVSIRSSWVCIRNSEKPLAFFAIPGIHPGPVGDFGGSNLPVKIEPFLPGLSFAFHGANFNDHNPIHSKDIGRIGAAMVEASDNSNYASNSFSFAHVDSTPGCYSIGLNNAILLFYEPEKNDDVHPELATIIEGQNSIEGLTKIFVDLHTQEIGKHIGSPLYANTPESIILEQSSKKCSNETLKSSHDSFKAGVDSLDCKDLDVGIGPCGLRTIVFEIGGKTTAILLWDSNGFSKNLRNKLKLELDGIVDNLILSTTDNHFVNKKPGGENPLKYSKDLVLNASTSIKNALSDLDYAEASSGKIITDNVDILGHGKQDNITSAVNTTIQIARYSWLPVYGS
;
A
#
# COMPACT_ATOMS: atom_id res chain seq x y z
N MET A 1 16.19 -25.81 2.65
CA MET A 1 16.76 -24.43 2.69
C MET A 1 16.60 -23.66 1.37
N THR A 2 16.21 -24.28 0.27
CA THR A 2 16.00 -23.64 -1.05
C THR A 2 14.54 -23.18 -1.31
N GLU A 3 13.56 -23.71 -0.61
CA GLU A 3 12.14 -23.33 -0.78
C GLU A 3 11.78 -22.00 -0.09
N THR A 4 12.45 -21.65 1.01
CA THR A 4 12.18 -20.40 1.73
C THR A 4 12.67 -19.13 1.03
N ASN A 5 13.67 -19.24 0.15
CA ASN A 5 14.14 -18.08 -0.63
C ASN A 5 13.21 -17.75 -1.82
N ASN A 6 12.60 -18.77 -2.43
CA ASN A 6 11.67 -18.55 -3.55
C ASN A 6 10.33 -17.91 -3.10
N SER A 7 9.86 -18.21 -1.90
CA SER A 7 8.64 -17.60 -1.37
C SER A 7 8.82 -16.12 -0.99
N LYS A 8 9.97 -15.75 -0.42
CA LYS A 8 10.30 -14.33 -0.15
C LYS A 8 10.46 -13.50 -1.42
N GLU A 9 11.10 -14.04 -2.47
CA GLU A 9 11.19 -13.35 -3.78
C GLU A 9 9.82 -13.15 -4.44
N LEU A 10 8.88 -14.08 -4.26
CA LEU A 10 7.52 -13.99 -4.80
C LEU A 10 6.66 -12.96 -4.06
N ILE A 11 6.82 -12.82 -2.74
CA ILE A 11 6.11 -11.83 -1.92
C ILE A 11 6.62 -10.40 -2.20
N ASP A 12 7.94 -10.24 -2.42
CA ASP A 12 8.57 -8.94 -2.73
C ASP A 12 8.34 -8.47 -4.18
N ALA A 13 7.96 -9.36 -5.10
CA ALA A 13 7.83 -9.02 -6.52
C ALA A 13 6.79 -7.92 -6.82
N PRO A 14 5.58 -7.92 -6.22
CA PRO A 14 4.61 -6.83 -6.41
C PRO A 14 5.14 -5.48 -5.92
N GLY A 15 5.85 -5.44 -4.79
CA GLY A 15 6.44 -4.22 -4.24
C GLY A 15 7.54 -3.63 -5.13
N ARG A 16 8.39 -4.47 -5.71
CA ARG A 16 9.45 -4.03 -6.66
C ARG A 16 8.85 -3.52 -7.97
N LEU A 17 7.87 -4.21 -8.52
CA LEU A 17 7.21 -3.79 -9.76
C LEU A 17 6.45 -2.48 -9.57
N SER A 18 5.75 -2.32 -8.45
CA SER A 18 5.02 -1.08 -8.13
C SER A 18 5.98 0.11 -7.96
N SER A 19 7.13 -0.09 -7.32
CA SER A 19 8.11 0.98 -7.15
C SER A 19 8.69 1.47 -8.48
N PHE A 20 8.90 0.58 -9.45
CA PHE A 20 9.35 0.93 -10.80
C PHE A 20 8.28 1.68 -11.61
N LEU A 21 7.02 1.27 -11.49
CA LEU A 21 5.89 1.89 -12.21
C LEU A 21 5.49 3.26 -11.65
N VAL A 22 5.74 3.51 -10.36
CA VAL A 22 5.36 4.76 -9.67
C VAL A 22 6.38 5.88 -9.87
N HIS A 23 7.68 5.56 -9.97
CA HIS A 23 8.74 6.57 -10.14
C HIS A 23 8.99 6.91 -11.60
N THR A 24 7.96 7.45 -12.27
CA THR A 24 8.12 7.95 -13.64
C THR A 24 8.75 9.34 -13.65
N PRO A 25 9.71 9.62 -14.55
CA PRO A 25 10.31 10.94 -14.71
C PRO A 25 9.29 12.05 -14.89
N ASP A 26 9.65 13.28 -14.52
CA ASP A 26 8.80 14.43 -14.71
C ASP A 26 8.56 14.77 -16.21
N THR A 27 7.66 15.73 -16.46
CA THR A 27 7.27 16.07 -17.83
C THR A 27 8.42 16.67 -18.62
N LYS A 28 9.32 17.45 -17.99
CA LYS A 28 10.45 18.09 -18.66
C LYS A 28 11.49 17.04 -19.08
N PHE A 29 11.85 16.15 -18.17
CA PHE A 29 12.78 15.06 -18.47
C PHE A 29 12.20 14.12 -19.53
N SER A 30 10.91 13.78 -19.44
CA SER A 30 10.21 12.93 -20.43
C SER A 30 10.19 13.56 -21.83
N PHE A 31 10.03 14.90 -21.91
CA PHE A 31 10.13 15.63 -23.16
C PHE A 31 11.55 15.61 -23.73
N LEU A 32 12.58 15.85 -22.91
CA LEU A 32 13.97 15.75 -23.35
C LEU A 32 14.32 14.35 -23.84
N LEU A 33 13.79 13.31 -23.17
CA LEU A 33 13.97 11.93 -23.60
C LEU A 33 13.32 11.68 -24.97
N LEU A 34 12.11 12.22 -25.21
CA LEU A 34 11.43 12.13 -26.51
C LEU A 34 12.25 12.80 -27.61
N VAL A 35 12.77 14.00 -27.37
CA VAL A 35 13.63 14.70 -28.34
C VAL A 35 14.90 13.88 -28.63
N SER A 36 15.55 13.36 -27.58
CA SER A 36 16.77 12.56 -27.72
C SER A 36 16.53 11.28 -28.53
N THR A 37 15.44 10.56 -28.25
CA THR A 37 15.10 9.32 -29.00
C THR A 37 14.63 9.63 -30.43
N SER A 38 14.04 10.78 -30.70
CA SER A 38 13.73 11.23 -32.05
C SER A 38 14.99 11.55 -32.86
N LEU A 39 15.99 12.19 -32.23
CA LEU A 39 17.31 12.41 -32.86
C LEU A 39 18.04 11.08 -33.09
N PHE A 40 17.96 10.14 -32.15
CA PHE A 40 18.52 8.82 -32.33
C PHE A 40 17.87 8.10 -33.52
N LEU A 41 16.54 8.13 -33.62
CA LEU A 41 15.81 7.58 -34.78
C LEU A 41 16.24 8.26 -36.09
N PHE A 42 16.48 9.58 -36.10
CA PHE A 42 16.98 10.29 -37.29
C PHE A 42 18.29 9.72 -37.81
N PHE A 43 19.27 9.41 -36.93
CA PHE A 43 20.53 8.81 -37.34
C PHE A 43 20.33 7.42 -37.97
N PHE A 44 19.38 6.61 -37.47
CA PHE A 44 19.05 5.32 -38.07
C PHE A 44 18.36 5.50 -39.43
N LEU A 45 17.43 6.43 -39.56
CA LEU A 45 16.80 6.72 -40.84
C LEU A 45 17.84 7.21 -41.88
N TYR A 46 18.78 8.03 -41.47
CA TYR A 46 19.91 8.46 -42.31
C TYR A 46 20.79 7.28 -42.76
N GLU A 47 21.19 6.41 -41.86
CA GLU A 47 22.06 5.28 -42.15
C GLU A 47 21.43 4.27 -43.11
N TYR A 48 20.14 3.93 -42.89
CA TYR A 48 19.46 2.91 -43.68
C TYR A 48 18.72 3.42 -44.91
N PHE A 49 18.45 4.71 -44.98
CA PHE A 49 17.80 5.35 -46.11
C PHE A 49 18.58 6.58 -46.60
N PRO A 50 19.88 6.43 -46.97
CA PRO A 50 20.77 7.56 -47.25
C PRO A 50 20.35 8.38 -48.46
N TYR A 51 19.57 7.79 -49.39
CA TYR A 51 19.03 8.52 -50.54
C TYR A 51 17.81 9.38 -50.23
N THR A 52 17.14 9.13 -49.10
CA THR A 52 15.97 9.89 -48.66
C THR A 52 16.29 10.81 -47.51
N PHE A 53 17.15 10.34 -46.59
CA PHE A 53 17.61 11.08 -45.43
C PHE A 53 19.10 11.39 -45.58
N SER A 54 19.42 12.65 -45.83
CA SER A 54 20.78 13.17 -45.84
C SER A 54 21.05 13.96 -44.55
N LEU A 55 22.32 14.19 -44.22
CA LEU A 55 22.70 15.08 -43.09
C LEU A 55 22.49 16.53 -43.49
N ASP A 56 21.27 16.86 -43.91
CA ASP A 56 20.85 18.22 -44.27
C ASP A 56 19.64 18.68 -43.45
N VAL A 57 19.34 19.96 -43.59
CA VAL A 57 18.24 20.59 -42.86
C VAL A 57 16.88 20.01 -43.30
N ASN A 58 16.73 19.57 -44.54
CA ASN A 58 15.45 19.06 -45.05
C ASN A 58 15.12 17.69 -44.41
N SER A 59 16.09 16.78 -44.34
CA SER A 59 15.93 15.48 -43.69
C SER A 59 15.68 15.61 -42.17
N PHE A 60 16.32 16.59 -41.55
CA PHE A 60 16.06 16.90 -40.16
C PHE A 60 14.62 17.43 -39.96
N ILE A 61 14.17 18.38 -40.81
CA ILE A 61 12.79 18.88 -40.80
C ILE A 61 11.81 17.73 -41.05
N LEU A 62 12.12 16.81 -41.95
CA LEU A 62 11.30 15.62 -42.21
C LEU A 62 11.11 14.79 -40.94
N THR A 63 12.19 14.45 -40.25
CA THR A 63 12.10 13.63 -39.03
C THR A 63 11.28 14.35 -37.95
N ILE A 64 11.49 15.65 -37.76
CA ILE A 64 10.69 16.43 -36.81
C ILE A 64 9.21 16.44 -37.22
N SER A 65 8.90 16.70 -38.48
CA SER A 65 7.51 16.82 -38.94
C SER A 65 6.78 15.48 -38.97
N SER A 66 7.48 14.38 -39.29
CA SER A 66 6.86 13.05 -39.43
C SER A 66 6.80 12.24 -38.15
N PHE A 67 7.71 12.45 -37.21
CA PHE A 67 7.79 11.67 -35.97
C PHE A 67 7.57 12.54 -34.71
N LEU A 68 8.37 13.57 -34.51
CA LEU A 68 8.36 14.34 -33.27
C LEU A 68 7.06 15.16 -33.09
N ILE A 69 6.64 15.90 -34.11
CA ILE A 69 5.42 16.73 -34.04
C ILE A 69 4.16 15.85 -33.84
N PRO A 70 3.92 14.78 -34.65
CA PRO A 70 2.79 13.87 -34.40
C PRO A 70 2.83 13.25 -33.00
N ALA A 71 4.00 12.86 -32.51
CA ALA A 71 4.15 12.29 -31.16
C ALA A 71 3.76 13.28 -30.06
N ILE A 72 4.17 14.55 -30.18
CA ILE A 72 3.82 15.60 -29.21
C ILE A 72 2.31 15.89 -29.27
N LEU A 73 1.78 16.13 -30.47
CA LEU A 73 0.36 16.45 -30.67
C LEU A 73 -0.54 15.32 -30.18
N PHE A 74 -0.18 14.09 -30.48
CA PHE A 74 -0.95 12.93 -30.07
C PHE A 74 -0.89 12.72 -28.55
N SER A 75 0.29 12.88 -27.93
CA SER A 75 0.43 12.85 -26.47
C SER A 75 -0.44 13.90 -25.79
N TYR A 76 -0.48 15.10 -26.34
CA TYR A 76 -1.33 16.19 -25.85
C TYR A 76 -2.82 15.86 -26.01
N LEU A 77 -3.23 15.39 -27.19
CA LEU A 77 -4.61 14.99 -27.49
C LEU A 77 -5.10 13.92 -26.51
N VAL A 78 -4.29 12.90 -26.27
CA VAL A 78 -4.63 11.82 -25.32
C VAL A 78 -4.72 12.37 -23.89
N SER A 79 -3.78 13.21 -23.50
CA SER A 79 -3.76 13.80 -22.15
C SER A 79 -5.02 14.61 -21.84
N ILE A 80 -5.51 15.41 -22.77
CA ILE A 80 -6.73 16.23 -22.56
C ILE A 80 -8.04 15.44 -22.74
N SER A 81 -7.99 14.32 -23.44
CA SER A 81 -9.18 13.49 -23.68
C SER A 81 -9.35 12.36 -22.68
N ALA A 82 -8.30 11.98 -21.97
CA ALA A 82 -8.31 10.87 -21.02
C ALA A 82 -9.37 11.04 -19.91
N ASP A 83 -9.57 12.25 -19.40
CA ASP A 83 -10.55 12.54 -18.35
C ASP A 83 -12.00 12.25 -18.79
N LYS A 84 -12.33 12.40 -20.08
CA LYS A 84 -13.66 12.09 -20.64
C LYS A 84 -14.02 10.60 -20.55
N TRP A 85 -13.03 9.74 -20.35
CA TRP A 85 -13.18 8.29 -20.33
C TRP A 85 -12.93 7.70 -18.93
N ASN A 86 -13.02 8.52 -17.87
CA ASN A 86 -12.64 8.17 -16.51
C ASN A 86 -11.18 7.68 -16.40
N GLY A 87 -10.31 8.14 -17.32
CA GLY A 87 -8.88 7.90 -17.35
C GLY A 87 -8.09 9.15 -16.90
N ARG A 88 -6.92 8.95 -16.34
CA ARG A 88 -5.90 9.99 -16.21
C ARG A 88 -4.67 9.55 -16.98
N TYR A 89 -4.26 10.37 -17.93
CA TYR A 89 -3.06 10.11 -18.72
C TYR A 89 -2.21 11.38 -18.78
N PRO A 90 -1.37 11.63 -17.75
CA PRO A 90 -0.47 12.78 -17.74
C PRO A 90 0.39 12.82 -19.00
N LEU A 91 0.66 14.03 -19.50
CA LEU A 91 1.40 14.25 -20.75
C LEU A 91 2.77 13.54 -20.76
N ARG A 92 3.43 13.43 -19.60
CA ARG A 92 4.70 12.70 -19.44
C ARG A 92 4.61 11.23 -19.89
N TYR A 93 3.47 10.56 -19.70
CA TYR A 93 3.30 9.17 -20.13
C TYR A 93 3.27 9.03 -21.65
N GLY A 94 2.65 9.98 -22.35
CA GLY A 94 2.69 10.04 -23.81
C GLY A 94 4.09 10.25 -24.35
N PHE A 95 4.86 11.14 -23.73
CA PHE A 95 6.25 11.38 -24.12
C PHE A 95 7.12 10.14 -23.88
N GLN A 96 6.96 9.47 -22.74
CA GLN A 96 7.69 8.23 -22.43
C GLN A 96 7.29 7.09 -23.38
N ALA A 97 5.99 6.92 -23.66
CA ALA A 97 5.51 5.91 -24.60
C ALA A 97 6.14 6.08 -25.99
N ASN A 98 6.16 7.32 -26.51
CA ASN A 98 6.81 7.60 -27.80
C ASN A 98 8.33 7.44 -27.72
N SER A 99 8.99 7.82 -26.63
CA SER A 99 10.43 7.64 -26.46
C SER A 99 10.82 6.16 -26.52
N VAL A 100 10.10 5.31 -25.79
CA VAL A 100 10.31 3.86 -25.83
C VAL A 100 10.02 3.31 -27.21
N ALA A 101 8.91 3.73 -27.84
CA ALA A 101 8.54 3.31 -29.18
C ALA A 101 9.63 3.66 -30.20
N PHE A 102 10.12 4.91 -30.23
CA PHE A 102 11.14 5.35 -31.19
C PHE A 102 12.47 4.65 -30.99
N PHE A 103 12.86 4.38 -29.74
CA PHE A 103 14.04 3.56 -29.46
C PHE A 103 13.87 2.13 -30.01
N LEU A 104 12.73 1.50 -29.80
CA LEU A 104 12.45 0.14 -30.31
C LEU A 104 12.30 0.11 -31.82
N VAL A 105 11.77 1.17 -32.45
CA VAL A 105 11.75 1.32 -33.91
C VAL A 105 13.18 1.35 -34.46
N SER A 106 14.05 2.14 -33.86
CA SER A 106 15.47 2.21 -34.25
C SER A 106 16.15 0.84 -34.11
N LEU A 107 15.87 0.12 -33.03
CA LEU A 107 16.37 -1.24 -32.82
C LEU A 107 15.81 -2.23 -33.85
N SER A 108 14.52 -2.13 -34.18
CA SER A 108 13.90 -2.94 -35.24
C SER A 108 14.57 -2.74 -36.59
N MET A 109 14.83 -1.49 -36.97
CA MET A 109 15.55 -1.15 -38.20
C MET A 109 16.96 -1.75 -38.17
N PHE A 110 17.68 -1.59 -37.09
CA PHE A 110 19.02 -2.17 -36.90
C PHE A 110 19.01 -3.69 -37.07
N VAL A 111 18.09 -4.39 -36.43
CA VAL A 111 17.99 -5.86 -36.56
C VAL A 111 17.66 -6.28 -37.99
N ASN A 112 16.72 -5.59 -38.63
CA ASN A 112 16.30 -5.94 -40.02
C ASN A 112 17.37 -5.60 -41.05
N SER A 113 18.31 -4.69 -40.77
CA SER A 113 19.43 -4.40 -41.68
C SER A 113 20.34 -5.62 -41.89
N PHE A 114 20.49 -6.49 -40.89
CA PHE A 114 21.23 -7.75 -41.06
C PHE A 114 20.59 -8.73 -42.07
N PHE A 115 19.30 -8.54 -42.35
CA PHE A 115 18.54 -9.33 -43.33
C PHE A 115 18.37 -8.59 -44.68
N SER A 116 19.07 -7.46 -44.83
CA SER A 116 18.97 -6.61 -46.05
C SER A 116 17.53 -6.18 -46.38
N ASN A 117 16.71 -5.90 -45.37
CA ASN A 117 15.30 -5.52 -45.54
C ASN A 117 14.91 -4.34 -44.60
N ASP A 118 15.44 -3.17 -44.87
CA ASP A 118 15.25 -1.97 -44.06
C ASP A 118 13.81 -1.48 -44.02
N VAL A 119 13.08 -1.64 -45.15
CA VAL A 119 11.66 -1.28 -45.25
C VAL A 119 10.78 -2.13 -44.31
N LEU A 120 11.12 -3.42 -44.15
CA LEU A 120 10.42 -4.30 -43.23
C LEU A 120 10.62 -3.84 -41.77
N GLY A 121 11.83 -3.39 -41.42
CA GLY A 121 12.12 -2.80 -40.09
C GLY A 121 11.23 -1.59 -39.77
N LEU A 122 10.97 -0.74 -40.76
CA LEU A 122 10.07 0.41 -40.60
C LEU A 122 8.61 -0.02 -40.40
N PHE A 123 8.12 -1.03 -41.15
CA PHE A 123 6.76 -1.55 -40.96
C PHE A 123 6.58 -2.18 -39.58
N PHE A 124 7.53 -2.97 -39.09
CA PHE A 124 7.54 -3.44 -37.70
C PHE A 124 7.55 -2.28 -36.70
N GLY A 125 8.30 -1.21 -37.01
CA GLY A 125 8.34 0.00 -36.22
C GLY A 125 6.95 0.63 -36.02
N PHE A 126 6.12 0.70 -37.06
CA PHE A 126 4.75 1.20 -36.94
C PHE A 126 3.88 0.32 -36.03
N GLY A 127 4.06 -1.00 -36.13
CA GLY A 127 3.43 -1.94 -35.22
C GLY A 127 3.85 -1.73 -33.76
N ILE A 128 5.14 -1.54 -33.53
CA ILE A 128 5.70 -1.27 -32.20
C ILE A 128 5.10 0.01 -31.59
N ILE A 129 5.02 1.11 -32.36
CA ILE A 129 4.40 2.36 -31.89
C ILE A 129 2.97 2.11 -31.44
N SER A 130 2.18 1.44 -32.27
CA SER A 130 0.79 1.11 -31.98
C SER A 130 0.65 0.22 -30.73
N SER A 131 1.50 -0.80 -30.63
CA SER A 131 1.56 -1.72 -29.47
C SER A 131 1.84 -0.98 -28.15
N ILE A 132 2.89 -0.16 -28.12
CA ILE A 132 3.28 0.60 -26.93
C ILE A 132 2.15 1.56 -26.51
N TRP A 133 1.52 2.25 -27.45
CA TRP A 133 0.37 3.10 -27.14
C TRP A 133 -0.80 2.32 -26.58
N TYR A 134 -1.14 1.17 -27.15
CA TYR A 134 -2.21 0.32 -26.63
C TYR A 134 -1.92 -0.13 -25.20
N LEU A 135 -0.70 -0.66 -24.95
CA LEU A 135 -0.29 -1.16 -23.65
C LEU A 135 -0.34 -0.05 -22.59
N THR A 136 0.23 1.12 -22.88
CA THR A 136 0.27 2.23 -21.91
C THR A 136 -1.10 2.83 -21.63
N LEU A 137 -1.96 2.96 -22.63
CA LEU A 137 -3.33 3.44 -22.43
C LEU A 137 -4.16 2.48 -21.56
N ARG A 138 -3.94 1.18 -21.70
CA ARG A 138 -4.64 0.16 -20.91
C ARG A 138 -4.12 0.05 -19.48
N THR A 139 -2.80 0.10 -19.30
CA THR A 139 -2.18 -0.14 -17.99
C THR A 139 -2.07 1.11 -17.12
N HIS A 140 -1.86 2.29 -17.71
CA HIS A 140 -1.71 3.55 -16.98
C HIS A 140 -2.94 4.45 -17.12
N GLY A 141 -3.52 4.50 -18.33
CA GLY A 141 -4.64 5.38 -18.63
C GLY A 141 -6.00 4.88 -18.18
N ASN A 142 -6.13 3.61 -17.84
CA ASN A 142 -7.42 2.95 -17.53
C ASN A 142 -8.51 3.19 -18.60
N THR A 143 -8.11 3.44 -19.86
CA THR A 143 -9.05 3.67 -20.96
C THR A 143 -9.75 2.38 -21.39
N PRO A 144 -11.01 2.43 -21.86
CA PRO A 144 -11.69 1.27 -22.43
C PRO A 144 -10.91 0.63 -23.59
N ALA A 145 -10.99 -0.70 -23.74
CA ALA A 145 -10.18 -1.44 -24.71
C ALA A 145 -10.36 -0.93 -26.15
N TRP A 146 -11.59 -0.66 -26.56
CA TRP A 146 -11.89 -0.18 -27.91
C TRP A 146 -11.35 1.23 -28.18
N ILE A 147 -11.37 2.12 -27.16
CA ILE A 147 -10.79 3.46 -27.24
C ILE A 147 -9.28 3.37 -27.33
N SER A 148 -8.66 2.54 -26.47
CA SER A 148 -7.22 2.30 -26.51
C SER A 148 -6.79 1.75 -27.87
N PHE A 149 -7.60 0.86 -28.46
CA PHE A 149 -7.36 0.32 -29.79
C PHE A 149 -7.39 1.42 -30.85
N LEU A 150 -8.43 2.25 -30.84
CA LEU A 150 -8.58 3.36 -31.79
C LEU A 150 -7.42 4.37 -31.66
N PHE A 151 -7.09 4.80 -30.45
CA PHE A 151 -6.00 5.74 -30.22
C PHE A 151 -4.64 5.15 -30.60
N ALA A 152 -4.37 3.89 -30.25
CA ALA A 152 -3.11 3.23 -30.58
C ALA A 152 -2.91 3.14 -32.11
N PHE A 153 -3.93 2.72 -32.81
CA PHE A 153 -3.91 2.69 -34.28
C PHE A 153 -3.72 4.09 -34.87
N THR A 154 -4.46 5.09 -34.37
CA THR A 154 -4.36 6.48 -34.84
C THR A 154 -2.98 7.09 -34.59
N ALA A 155 -2.33 6.76 -33.45
CA ALA A 155 -0.97 7.22 -33.15
C ALA A 155 0.03 6.77 -34.21
N SER A 156 0.02 5.50 -34.55
CA SER A 156 0.89 4.95 -35.59
C SER A 156 0.50 5.47 -36.98
N PHE A 157 -0.79 5.49 -37.30
CA PHE A 157 -1.30 5.91 -38.60
C PHE A 157 -1.00 7.41 -38.86
N SER A 158 -0.98 8.26 -37.86
CA SER A 158 -0.59 9.67 -38.03
C SER A 158 0.87 9.82 -38.48
N ILE A 159 1.77 8.99 -37.96
CA ILE A 159 3.19 8.96 -38.35
C ILE A 159 3.32 8.41 -39.77
N ILE A 160 2.65 7.30 -40.07
CA ILE A 160 2.63 6.68 -41.43
C ILE A 160 2.14 7.70 -42.44
N SER A 161 1.06 8.42 -42.16
CA SER A 161 0.47 9.41 -43.07
C SER A 161 1.38 10.63 -43.24
N SER A 162 2.03 11.10 -42.18
CA SER A 162 2.98 12.22 -42.27
C SER A 162 4.20 11.86 -43.11
N LEU A 163 4.74 10.66 -42.93
CA LEU A 163 5.88 10.19 -43.70
C LEU A 163 5.48 9.98 -45.18
N PHE A 164 4.32 9.39 -45.43
CA PHE A 164 3.76 9.20 -46.78
C PHE A 164 3.56 10.55 -47.49
N PHE A 165 2.95 11.54 -46.85
CA PHE A 165 2.74 12.87 -47.40
C PHE A 165 4.06 13.54 -47.79
N PHE A 166 5.09 13.39 -46.94
CA PHE A 166 6.39 13.94 -47.23
C PHE A 166 7.04 13.27 -48.46
N VAL A 167 7.00 11.93 -48.55
CA VAL A 167 7.57 11.18 -49.69
C VAL A 167 6.88 11.58 -51.00
N ILE A 168 5.57 11.84 -51.00
CA ILE A 168 4.86 12.32 -52.19
C ILE A 168 5.30 13.73 -52.60
N THR A 169 5.48 14.62 -51.64
CA THR A 169 5.80 16.04 -51.91
C THR A 169 7.27 16.26 -52.25
N HIS A 170 8.15 15.33 -51.87
CA HIS A 170 9.59 15.36 -52.14
C HIS A 170 10.03 14.05 -52.78
N PRO A 171 9.74 13.84 -54.12
CA PRO A 171 10.10 12.62 -54.79
C PRO A 171 11.60 12.38 -54.73
N SER A 172 12.00 11.34 -54.09
CA SER A 172 13.37 10.85 -53.95
C SER A 172 13.38 9.34 -54.23
N SER A 173 14.52 8.69 -54.22
CA SER A 173 14.67 7.26 -54.50
C SER A 173 13.81 6.31 -53.64
N LEU A 174 13.16 6.80 -52.56
CA LEU A 174 12.15 6.04 -51.82
C LEU A 174 10.88 5.84 -52.67
N THR A 175 10.64 6.67 -53.69
CA THR A 175 9.49 6.53 -54.59
C THR A 175 9.52 5.27 -55.40
N ASP A 176 10.68 4.74 -55.73
CA ASP A 176 10.83 3.52 -56.51
C ASP A 176 10.69 2.24 -55.65
N ALA A 177 10.99 2.33 -54.37
CA ALA A 177 10.91 1.22 -53.41
C ALA A 177 9.52 1.11 -52.76
N VAL A 178 8.76 2.20 -52.68
CA VAL A 178 7.45 2.29 -52.01
C VAL A 178 6.40 2.65 -53.05
N GLN A 179 5.85 1.66 -53.75
CA GLN A 179 4.62 1.85 -54.52
C GLN A 179 3.55 2.36 -53.54
N TYR A 180 3.18 3.64 -53.65
CA TYR A 180 2.39 4.43 -52.69
C TYR A 180 1.21 3.71 -51.99
N PRO A 181 0.35 2.93 -52.66
CA PRO A 181 -0.75 2.23 -52.01
C PRO A 181 -0.27 1.15 -51.05
N HIS A 182 0.83 0.49 -51.35
CA HIS A 182 1.37 -0.61 -50.56
C HIS A 182 1.99 -0.11 -49.23
N PHE A 183 2.58 1.07 -49.20
CA PHE A 183 3.17 1.62 -47.98
C PHE A 183 2.11 1.88 -46.89
N LEU A 184 1.01 2.57 -47.27
CA LEU A 184 -0.10 2.81 -46.33
C LEU A 184 -0.78 1.51 -45.93
N PHE A 185 -0.94 0.57 -46.87
CA PHE A 185 -1.56 -0.72 -46.59
C PHE A 185 -0.74 -1.55 -45.62
N PHE A 186 0.55 -1.79 -45.90
CA PHE A 186 1.41 -2.61 -45.05
C PHE A 186 1.71 -1.93 -43.69
N GLY A 187 1.91 -0.62 -43.66
CA GLY A 187 2.08 0.15 -42.41
C GLY A 187 0.82 0.08 -41.54
N GLY A 188 -0.35 0.27 -42.16
CA GLY A 188 -1.64 0.15 -41.46
C GLY A 188 -1.93 -1.28 -41.00
N ALA A 189 -1.64 -2.29 -41.81
CA ALA A 189 -1.80 -3.69 -41.45
C ALA A 189 -0.89 -4.09 -40.30
N SER A 190 0.37 -3.62 -40.27
CA SER A 190 1.28 -3.85 -39.18
C SER A 190 0.78 -3.19 -37.88
N ALA A 191 0.40 -1.91 -37.94
CA ALA A 191 -0.17 -1.21 -36.77
C ALA A 191 -1.40 -1.95 -36.21
N LEU A 192 -2.29 -2.42 -37.11
CA LEU A 192 -3.50 -3.16 -36.72
C LEU A 192 -3.16 -4.51 -36.07
N SER A 193 -2.25 -5.28 -36.71
CA SER A 193 -1.84 -6.60 -36.22
C SER A 193 -1.18 -6.54 -34.83
N PHE A 194 -0.26 -5.60 -34.65
CA PHE A 194 0.42 -5.42 -33.36
C PHE A 194 -0.52 -4.87 -32.27
N THR A 195 -1.46 -3.99 -32.61
CA THR A 195 -2.49 -3.55 -31.66
C THR A 195 -3.37 -4.72 -31.25
N PHE A 196 -3.76 -5.60 -32.19
CA PHE A 196 -4.54 -6.79 -31.89
C PHE A 196 -3.76 -7.81 -31.06
N ALA A 197 -2.48 -8.02 -31.36
CA ALA A 197 -1.59 -8.85 -30.55
C ALA A 197 -1.49 -8.30 -29.10
N SER A 198 -1.35 -6.99 -28.95
CA SER A 198 -1.35 -6.34 -27.63
C SER A 198 -2.67 -6.48 -26.88
N PHE A 199 -3.79 -6.42 -27.61
CA PHE A 199 -5.12 -6.69 -27.03
C PHE A 199 -5.21 -8.13 -26.51
N LEU A 200 -4.80 -9.12 -27.31
CA LEU A 200 -4.79 -10.52 -26.89
C LEU A 200 -3.86 -10.75 -25.71
N TYR A 201 -2.65 -10.18 -25.76
CA TYR A 201 -1.69 -10.27 -24.66
C TYR A 201 -2.30 -9.79 -23.35
N LEU A 202 -2.83 -8.56 -23.30
CA LEU A 202 -3.46 -8.03 -22.09
C LEU A 202 -4.72 -8.79 -21.68
N TYR A 203 -5.48 -9.33 -22.63
CA TYR A 203 -6.62 -10.18 -22.33
C TYR A 203 -6.18 -11.44 -21.57
N PHE A 204 -5.14 -12.13 -22.03
CA PHE A 204 -4.61 -13.31 -21.35
C PHE A 204 -3.96 -12.98 -20.00
N VAL A 205 -3.28 -11.85 -19.91
CA VAL A 205 -2.67 -11.38 -18.67
C VAL A 205 -3.73 -11.01 -17.62
N ASP A 206 -4.82 -10.36 -18.01
CA ASP A 206 -5.90 -9.94 -17.12
C ASP A 206 -6.87 -11.07 -16.72
N TYR A 207 -6.94 -12.11 -17.53
CA TYR A 207 -7.93 -13.18 -17.39
C TYR A 207 -7.87 -13.91 -16.05
N PRO A 208 -6.72 -14.39 -15.55
CA PRO A 208 -6.65 -15.10 -14.27
C PRO A 208 -7.06 -14.23 -13.09
N TYR A 209 -6.59 -12.97 -13.08
CA TYR A 209 -6.97 -12.02 -12.03
C TYR A 209 -8.47 -11.80 -12.02
N LYS A 210 -9.07 -11.60 -13.21
CA LYS A 210 -10.50 -11.39 -13.34
C LYS A 210 -11.32 -12.61 -12.90
N GLN A 211 -10.83 -13.82 -13.16
CA GLN A 211 -11.48 -15.06 -12.71
C GLN A 211 -11.40 -15.24 -11.20
N ALA A 212 -10.25 -14.96 -10.60
CA ALA A 212 -10.03 -15.12 -9.17
C ALA A 212 -10.74 -14.05 -8.31
N ILE A 213 -10.73 -12.80 -8.79
CA ILE A 213 -11.17 -11.63 -7.99
C ILE A 213 -12.52 -11.07 -8.45
N GLY A 214 -12.97 -11.41 -9.67
CA GLY A 214 -14.24 -10.93 -10.26
C GLY A 214 -14.14 -9.56 -10.94
N VAL A 215 -12.99 -8.88 -10.87
CA VAL A 215 -12.72 -7.57 -11.49
C VAL A 215 -11.41 -7.57 -12.27
N SER A 216 -11.24 -6.60 -13.17
CA SER A 216 -10.01 -6.51 -13.97
C SER A 216 -8.79 -6.11 -13.14
N GLY A 217 -7.72 -6.90 -13.19
CA GLY A 217 -6.43 -6.60 -12.57
C GLY A 217 -5.75 -5.39 -13.17
N LEU A 218 -5.93 -5.15 -14.48
CA LEU A 218 -5.40 -3.96 -15.14
C LEU A 218 -6.02 -2.66 -14.57
N ARG A 219 -7.32 -2.69 -14.21
CA ARG A 219 -7.99 -1.54 -13.59
C ARG A 219 -7.51 -1.32 -12.17
N HIS A 220 -7.30 -2.39 -11.41
CA HIS A 220 -6.71 -2.29 -10.06
C HIS A 220 -5.29 -1.74 -10.14
N ALA A 221 -4.44 -2.25 -11.03
CA ALA A 221 -3.08 -1.76 -11.24
C ALA A 221 -3.06 -0.27 -11.62
N ALA A 222 -3.89 0.16 -12.56
CA ALA A 222 -4.00 1.56 -12.95
C ALA A 222 -4.44 2.47 -11.79
N ALA A 223 -5.40 2.01 -10.97
CA ALA A 223 -5.85 2.74 -9.78
C ALA A 223 -4.75 2.84 -8.70
N TYR A 224 -3.97 1.78 -8.52
CA TYR A 224 -2.79 1.77 -7.65
C TYR A 224 -1.72 2.76 -8.12
N ILE A 225 -1.37 2.72 -9.40
CA ILE A 225 -0.38 3.65 -9.99
C ILE A 225 -0.84 5.10 -9.82
N GLU A 226 -2.12 5.38 -10.03
CA GLU A 226 -2.68 6.72 -9.81
C GLU A 226 -2.56 7.15 -8.36
N PHE A 227 -2.97 6.30 -7.42
CA PHE A 227 -2.87 6.60 -5.98
C PHE A 227 -1.44 6.95 -5.57
N PHE A 228 -0.46 6.12 -5.92
CA PHE A 228 0.94 6.36 -5.56
C PHE A 228 1.58 7.56 -6.26
N SER A 229 1.11 7.89 -7.48
CA SER A 229 1.67 9.01 -8.24
C SER A 229 1.04 10.36 -7.92
N THR A 230 -0.18 10.39 -7.39
CA THR A 230 -0.95 11.63 -7.18
C THR A 230 -1.50 11.79 -5.76
N GLY A 231 -1.47 10.74 -4.94
CA GLY A 231 -2.13 10.69 -3.63
C GLY A 231 -3.67 10.53 -3.71
N ASN A 232 -4.25 10.48 -4.93
CA ASN A 232 -5.71 10.35 -5.09
C ASN A 232 -6.15 8.89 -5.04
N GLY A 233 -6.76 8.47 -3.92
CA GLY A 233 -7.26 7.11 -3.69
C GLY A 233 -8.68 6.83 -4.19
N GLU A 234 -9.40 7.78 -4.79
CA GLU A 234 -10.81 7.62 -5.14
C GLU A 234 -11.08 6.44 -6.08
N ARG A 235 -10.23 6.26 -7.10
CA ARG A 235 -10.37 5.13 -8.03
C ARG A 235 -10.00 3.80 -7.39
N LEU A 236 -8.99 3.80 -6.54
CA LEU A 236 -8.60 2.60 -5.79
C LEU A 236 -9.73 2.18 -4.86
N MET A 237 -10.31 3.13 -4.13
CA MET A 237 -11.49 2.91 -3.30
C MET A 237 -12.66 2.33 -4.12
N LYS A 238 -12.99 2.93 -5.26
CA LYS A 238 -14.06 2.44 -6.15
C LYS A 238 -13.77 1.05 -6.74
N ALA A 239 -12.51 0.72 -6.97
CA ALA A 239 -12.10 -0.59 -7.44
C ALA A 239 -12.24 -1.65 -6.33
N LEU A 240 -11.75 -1.36 -5.12
CA LEU A 240 -11.80 -2.24 -3.97
C LEU A 240 -13.23 -2.41 -3.41
N SER A 241 -14.07 -1.36 -3.43
CA SER A 241 -15.49 -1.45 -3.02
C SER A 241 -16.32 -2.46 -3.84
N LYS A 242 -15.85 -2.89 -5.01
CA LYS A 242 -16.53 -3.93 -5.80
C LYS A 242 -16.29 -5.35 -5.29
N ILE A 243 -15.28 -5.52 -4.48
CA ILE A 243 -14.86 -6.80 -3.92
C ILE A 243 -14.93 -6.82 -2.40
N SER A 244 -15.21 -5.67 -1.77
CA SER A 244 -15.34 -5.53 -0.32
C SER A 244 -16.55 -6.31 0.21
N GLU A 245 -16.49 -6.58 1.50
CA GLU A 245 -17.55 -7.21 2.27
C GLU A 245 -18.03 -6.23 3.33
N SER A 246 -19.36 -6.10 3.50
CA SER A 246 -19.96 -5.29 4.55
C SER A 246 -20.21 -6.17 5.76
N VAL A 247 -19.55 -5.85 6.87
CA VAL A 247 -19.55 -6.68 8.08
C VAL A 247 -19.88 -5.86 9.34
N SER A 248 -20.19 -6.56 10.41
CA SER A 248 -20.30 -5.98 11.77
C SER A 248 -18.93 -6.10 12.45
N ILE A 249 -18.36 -4.98 12.86
CA ILE A 249 -17.06 -4.90 13.53
C ILE A 249 -17.26 -4.74 15.03
N ARG A 250 -16.64 -5.66 15.81
CA ARG A 250 -16.54 -5.55 17.26
C ARG A 250 -15.31 -4.75 17.64
N SER A 251 -15.49 -3.69 18.39
CA SER A 251 -14.42 -2.84 18.90
C SER A 251 -14.52 -2.73 20.42
N SER A 252 -13.37 -2.53 21.08
CA SER A 252 -13.28 -2.34 22.53
C SER A 252 -12.74 -0.96 22.84
N TRP A 253 -13.07 -0.45 24.01
CA TRP A 253 -12.60 0.85 24.47
C TRP A 253 -12.38 0.87 25.99
N VAL A 254 -11.46 1.73 26.44
CA VAL A 254 -11.32 2.15 27.84
C VAL A 254 -11.16 3.65 27.88
N CYS A 255 -12.03 4.32 28.61
CA CYS A 255 -11.91 5.75 28.84
C CYS A 255 -11.43 5.99 30.28
N ILE A 256 -10.42 6.82 30.42
CA ILE A 256 -9.81 7.21 31.69
C ILE A 256 -10.04 8.71 31.87
N ARG A 257 -10.52 9.12 33.04
CA ARG A 257 -10.76 10.53 33.32
C ARG A 257 -10.21 10.92 34.70
N ASN A 258 -9.89 12.19 34.84
CA ASN A 258 -9.52 12.82 36.10
C ASN A 258 -10.56 13.91 36.39
N SER A 259 -11.18 13.86 37.59
CA SER A 259 -12.20 14.85 38.02
C SER A 259 -13.24 15.15 36.93
N GLU A 260 -13.82 14.11 36.32
CA GLU A 260 -14.79 14.16 35.22
C GLU A 260 -14.25 14.62 33.86
N LYS A 261 -12.98 15.02 33.76
CA LYS A 261 -12.36 15.38 32.47
C LYS A 261 -11.68 14.17 31.84
N PRO A 262 -11.95 13.88 30.55
CA PRO A 262 -11.24 12.82 29.85
C PRO A 262 -9.74 13.07 29.83
N LEU A 263 -8.97 12.13 30.38
CA LEU A 263 -7.50 12.13 30.39
C LEU A 263 -6.96 11.36 29.20
N ALA A 264 -7.42 10.11 29.03
CA ALA A 264 -6.99 9.23 27.97
C ALA A 264 -8.13 8.36 27.46
N PHE A 265 -8.10 8.02 26.16
CA PHE A 265 -9.03 7.10 25.54
C PHE A 265 -8.27 6.00 24.80
N PHE A 266 -8.40 4.76 25.27
CA PHE A 266 -7.88 3.58 24.60
C PHE A 266 -8.93 3.10 23.60
N ALA A 267 -8.64 3.27 22.33
CA ALA A 267 -9.43 2.70 21.25
C ALA A 267 -8.74 1.43 20.75
N ILE A 268 -9.47 0.32 20.77
CA ILE A 268 -9.06 -0.97 20.22
C ILE A 268 -10.06 -1.31 19.12
N PRO A 269 -9.93 -0.69 17.94
CA PRO A 269 -10.84 -0.92 16.84
C PRO A 269 -10.63 -2.32 16.26
N GLY A 270 -11.73 -2.99 15.89
CA GLY A 270 -11.67 -4.31 15.27
C GLY A 270 -11.35 -4.27 13.77
N ILE A 271 -10.74 -3.17 13.30
CA ILE A 271 -10.31 -2.95 11.93
C ILE A 271 -8.79 -2.84 11.88
N HIS A 272 -8.19 -3.26 10.76
CA HIS A 272 -6.75 -3.24 10.57
C HIS A 272 -6.27 -1.88 10.02
N PRO A 273 -5.13 -1.33 10.47
CA PRO A 273 -4.63 -0.01 10.06
C PRO A 273 -3.88 0.00 8.73
N GLY A 274 -4.36 -0.79 7.77
CA GLY A 274 -3.85 -0.91 6.41
C GLY A 274 -4.83 -0.38 5.34
N PRO A 275 -4.57 -0.58 4.02
CA PRO A 275 -3.46 -1.40 3.49
C PRO A 275 -2.15 -0.65 3.26
N VAL A 276 -2.16 0.67 2.94
CA VAL A 276 -0.93 1.40 2.57
C VAL A 276 -1.15 2.90 2.42
N GLY A 277 -0.11 3.71 2.68
CA GLY A 277 -0.14 5.16 2.52
C GLY A 277 -1.23 5.79 3.40
N ASP A 278 -2.01 6.73 2.88
CA ASP A 278 -3.16 7.32 3.59
C ASP A 278 -4.51 6.78 3.10
N PHE A 279 -4.53 5.55 2.57
CA PHE A 279 -5.71 4.91 2.02
C PHE A 279 -6.44 4.03 3.04
N GLY A 280 -7.79 4.03 2.99
CA GLY A 280 -8.63 3.15 3.81
C GLY A 280 -8.37 3.30 5.31
N GLY A 281 -7.96 2.21 5.94
CA GLY A 281 -7.59 2.14 7.36
C GLY A 281 -6.20 2.65 7.69
N SER A 282 -5.32 2.78 6.71
CA SER A 282 -3.97 3.30 6.97
C SER A 282 -4.04 4.70 7.57
N ASN A 283 -3.09 5.04 8.42
CA ASN A 283 -3.10 6.26 9.22
C ASN A 283 -4.28 6.32 10.23
N LEU A 284 -4.73 5.15 10.69
CA LEU A 284 -5.85 5.00 11.62
C LEU A 284 -5.71 5.87 12.88
N PRO A 285 -4.53 5.97 13.54
CA PRO A 285 -4.39 6.82 14.74
C PRO A 285 -4.79 8.27 14.48
N VAL A 286 -4.33 8.86 13.36
CA VAL A 286 -4.69 10.24 12.97
C VAL A 286 -6.16 10.37 12.62
N LYS A 287 -6.74 9.36 11.97
CA LYS A 287 -8.12 9.40 11.49
C LYS A 287 -9.14 9.21 12.61
N ILE A 288 -8.80 8.48 13.66
CA ILE A 288 -9.70 8.22 14.79
C ILE A 288 -9.60 9.29 15.87
N GLU A 289 -8.41 9.87 16.08
CA GLU A 289 -8.12 10.86 17.14
C GLU A 289 -9.14 12.01 17.23
N PRO A 290 -9.61 12.63 16.12
CA PRO A 290 -10.58 13.73 16.18
C PRO A 290 -11.95 13.37 16.79
N PHE A 291 -12.26 12.09 16.89
CA PHE A 291 -13.51 11.58 17.43
C PHE A 291 -13.40 11.19 18.91
N LEU A 292 -12.19 11.09 19.46
CA LEU A 292 -11.94 10.56 20.80
C LEU A 292 -11.66 11.69 21.82
N PRO A 293 -12.20 11.59 23.06
CA PRO A 293 -11.93 12.57 24.09
C PRO A 293 -10.59 12.29 24.80
N GLY A 294 -9.91 13.33 25.25
CA GLY A 294 -8.61 13.23 25.92
C GLY A 294 -7.48 12.80 24.98
N LEU A 295 -6.39 12.26 25.53
CA LEU A 295 -5.27 11.76 24.73
C LEU A 295 -5.64 10.40 24.12
N SER A 296 -5.59 10.31 22.80
CA SER A 296 -5.97 9.10 22.05
C SER A 296 -4.86 8.06 22.02
N PHE A 297 -5.17 6.83 22.40
CA PHE A 297 -4.33 5.65 22.26
C PHE A 297 -5.02 4.65 21.32
N ALA A 298 -4.69 4.67 20.05
CA ALA A 298 -5.20 3.73 19.07
C ALA A 298 -4.36 2.45 19.07
N PHE A 299 -4.70 1.51 19.95
CA PHE A 299 -4.02 0.22 20.01
C PHE A 299 -4.43 -0.71 18.86
N HIS A 300 -3.50 -1.57 18.46
CA HIS A 300 -3.83 -2.68 17.56
C HIS A 300 -4.66 -3.74 18.31
N GLY A 301 -5.77 -4.13 17.72
CA GLY A 301 -6.64 -5.19 18.24
C GLY A 301 -6.34 -6.53 17.57
N ALA A 302 -7.14 -7.55 17.90
CA ALA A 302 -7.10 -8.80 17.17
C ALA A 302 -7.80 -8.63 15.82
N ASN A 303 -7.04 -8.35 14.80
CA ASN A 303 -7.47 -8.20 13.41
C ASN A 303 -6.28 -8.44 12.49
N PHE A 304 -6.48 -8.44 11.18
CA PHE A 304 -5.44 -8.66 10.18
C PHE A 304 -5.88 -8.07 8.82
N ASN A 305 -5.04 -8.20 7.81
CA ASN A 305 -5.22 -7.55 6.50
C ASN A 305 -6.61 -7.69 5.84
N ASP A 306 -7.35 -8.77 6.09
CA ASP A 306 -8.73 -8.92 5.58
C ASP A 306 -9.69 -7.89 6.18
N HIS A 307 -9.37 -7.37 7.39
CA HIS A 307 -10.13 -6.33 8.08
C HIS A 307 -9.70 -4.90 7.71
N ASN A 308 -8.93 -4.72 6.63
CA ASN A 308 -8.60 -3.40 6.10
C ASN A 308 -9.89 -2.68 5.66
N PRO A 309 -10.29 -1.56 6.28
CA PRO A 309 -11.46 -0.81 5.86
C PRO A 309 -11.19 -0.10 4.52
N ILE A 310 -12.19 -0.12 3.66
CA ILE A 310 -12.11 0.52 2.34
C ILE A 310 -12.36 2.02 2.46
N HIS A 311 -13.24 2.43 3.39
CA HIS A 311 -13.65 3.81 3.55
C HIS A 311 -13.16 4.39 4.88
N SER A 312 -12.40 5.49 4.82
CA SER A 312 -11.94 6.21 6.02
C SER A 312 -13.09 6.74 6.90
N LYS A 313 -14.28 6.99 6.32
CA LYS A 313 -15.48 7.39 7.09
C LYS A 313 -15.89 6.37 8.16
N ASP A 314 -15.61 5.07 7.93
CA ASP A 314 -15.99 4.01 8.86
C ASP A 314 -15.15 4.06 10.15
N ILE A 315 -13.91 4.58 10.08
CA ILE A 315 -13.08 4.83 11.25
C ILE A 315 -13.76 5.85 12.19
N GLY A 316 -14.26 6.96 11.63
CA GLY A 316 -14.98 7.97 12.40
C GLY A 316 -16.27 7.44 13.03
N ARG A 317 -17.01 6.58 12.30
CA ARG A 317 -18.23 5.91 12.83
C ARG A 317 -17.90 5.02 14.02
N ILE A 318 -16.82 4.25 13.94
CA ILE A 318 -16.34 3.38 15.03
C ILE A 318 -15.92 4.24 16.23
N GLY A 319 -15.12 5.30 16.01
CA GLY A 319 -14.71 6.22 17.08
C GLY A 319 -15.89 6.88 17.77
N ALA A 320 -16.84 7.43 17.01
CA ALA A 320 -18.05 8.05 17.57
C ALA A 320 -18.89 7.06 18.39
N ALA A 321 -19.06 5.83 17.91
CA ALA A 321 -19.82 4.81 18.64
C ALA A 321 -19.15 4.39 19.95
N MET A 322 -17.80 4.34 19.99
CA MET A 322 -17.05 4.08 21.23
C MET A 322 -17.29 5.21 22.25
N VAL A 323 -17.27 6.47 21.80
CA VAL A 323 -17.47 7.63 22.69
C VAL A 323 -18.89 7.66 23.21
N GLU A 324 -19.88 7.48 22.36
CA GLU A 324 -21.29 7.39 22.79
C GLU A 324 -21.50 6.30 23.85
N ALA A 325 -20.86 5.15 23.69
CA ALA A 325 -20.90 4.07 24.68
C ALA A 325 -20.19 4.46 25.99
N SER A 326 -19.07 5.20 25.91
CA SER A 326 -18.33 5.64 27.09
C SER A 326 -19.08 6.70 27.89
N ASP A 327 -19.78 7.62 27.21
CA ASP A 327 -20.58 8.67 27.84
C ASP A 327 -21.77 8.10 28.64
N ASN A 328 -22.28 6.95 28.23
CA ASN A 328 -23.37 6.23 28.86
C ASN A 328 -22.92 5.17 29.89
N SER A 329 -21.65 5.16 30.29
CA SER A 329 -21.07 4.14 31.14
C SER A 329 -20.76 4.61 32.55
N ASN A 330 -20.58 3.67 33.50
CA ASN A 330 -20.23 3.96 34.88
C ASN A 330 -18.73 4.00 35.08
N TYR A 331 -18.23 5.08 35.62
CA TYR A 331 -16.83 5.26 35.96
C TYR A 331 -16.57 4.95 37.43
N ALA A 332 -15.43 4.33 37.74
CA ALA A 332 -15.00 4.10 39.11
C ALA A 332 -13.47 4.06 39.18
N SER A 333 -12.97 4.26 40.39
CA SER A 333 -11.52 4.35 40.72
C SER A 333 -10.90 3.01 41.11
N ASN A 334 -11.68 1.96 41.31
CA ASN A 334 -11.12 0.65 41.68
C ASN A 334 -10.24 0.07 40.57
N SER A 335 -9.18 -0.62 41.00
CA SER A 335 -8.20 -1.18 40.09
C SER A 335 -7.64 -2.51 40.56
N PHE A 336 -6.89 -3.19 39.72
CA PHE A 336 -6.21 -4.44 40.02
C PHE A 336 -4.76 -4.36 39.60
N SER A 337 -3.87 -4.97 40.38
CA SER A 337 -2.44 -4.93 40.15
C SER A 337 -2.02 -5.43 38.76
N PHE A 338 -0.91 -4.87 38.29
CA PHE A 338 -0.22 -5.37 37.10
C PHE A 338 0.26 -6.80 37.34
N ALA A 339 0.12 -7.63 36.31
CA ALA A 339 0.71 -8.95 36.24
C ALA A 339 1.43 -9.17 34.93
N HIS A 340 2.47 -9.99 34.96
CA HIS A 340 3.26 -10.40 33.80
C HIS A 340 3.50 -11.91 33.87
N VAL A 341 3.33 -12.58 32.75
CA VAL A 341 3.71 -13.99 32.59
C VAL A 341 4.78 -14.04 31.51
N ASP A 342 6.00 -14.35 31.95
CA ASP A 342 7.14 -14.56 31.06
C ASP A 342 6.96 -15.89 30.33
N SER A 343 6.49 -15.81 29.11
CA SER A 343 6.26 -16.92 28.18
C SER A 343 6.59 -16.45 26.77
N THR A 344 6.62 -17.37 25.84
CA THR A 344 6.82 -17.07 24.43
C THR A 344 5.66 -17.66 23.63
N PRO A 345 4.69 -16.86 23.23
CA PRO A 345 4.57 -15.40 23.37
C PRO A 345 4.27 -14.90 24.80
N GLY A 346 4.66 -13.64 25.10
CA GLY A 346 4.47 -13.01 26.40
C GLY A 346 3.06 -12.43 26.61
N CYS A 347 2.68 -12.28 27.90
CA CYS A 347 1.40 -11.65 28.24
C CYS A 347 1.53 -10.76 29.48
N TYR A 348 0.96 -9.55 29.38
CA TYR A 348 0.80 -8.63 30.52
C TYR A 348 -0.68 -8.40 30.79
N SER A 349 -1.02 -8.04 32.02
CA SER A 349 -2.37 -7.58 32.32
C SER A 349 -2.41 -6.48 33.36
N ILE A 350 -3.42 -5.63 33.27
CA ILE A 350 -3.74 -4.56 34.22
C ILE A 350 -5.26 -4.47 34.35
N GLY A 351 -5.74 -4.23 35.54
CA GLY A 351 -7.18 -4.07 35.79
C GLY A 351 -7.55 -2.64 36.13
N LEU A 352 -8.56 -2.10 35.47
CA LEU A 352 -9.09 -0.75 35.71
C LEU A 352 -10.63 -0.83 35.76
N ASN A 353 -11.21 -0.52 36.94
CA ASN A 353 -12.64 -0.64 37.16
C ASN A 353 -13.20 -2.01 36.71
N ASN A 354 -14.02 -1.98 35.66
CA ASN A 354 -14.67 -3.16 35.08
C ASN A 354 -13.87 -3.80 33.94
N ALA A 355 -12.63 -3.36 33.65
CA ALA A 355 -11.79 -3.89 32.59
C ALA A 355 -10.61 -4.69 33.11
N ILE A 356 -10.30 -5.80 32.47
CA ILE A 356 -8.99 -6.47 32.48
C ILE A 356 -8.40 -6.36 31.09
N LEU A 357 -7.40 -5.50 30.95
CA LEU A 357 -6.61 -5.38 29.71
C LEU A 357 -5.61 -6.54 29.66
N LEU A 358 -5.62 -7.28 28.58
CA LEU A 358 -4.70 -8.39 28.29
C LEU A 358 -3.84 -8.00 27.10
N PHE A 359 -2.57 -7.70 27.35
CA PHE A 359 -1.61 -7.29 26.34
C PHE A 359 -0.79 -8.49 25.88
N TYR A 360 -0.86 -8.76 24.59
CA TYR A 360 -0.10 -9.79 23.92
C TYR A 360 1.21 -9.23 23.37
N GLU A 361 2.35 -9.78 23.78
CA GLU A 361 3.66 -9.46 23.24
C GLU A 361 4.05 -10.50 22.19
N PRO A 362 3.97 -10.16 20.88
CA PRO A 362 4.19 -11.11 19.79
C PRO A 362 5.67 -11.51 19.68
N GLU A 363 5.92 -12.75 19.30
CA GLU A 363 7.26 -13.28 19.00
C GLU A 363 7.49 -13.41 17.50
N LYS A 364 6.57 -14.10 16.79
CA LYS A 364 6.75 -14.47 15.38
C LYS A 364 5.59 -14.10 14.48
N ASN A 365 4.39 -13.96 15.05
CA ASN A 365 3.20 -13.65 14.27
C ASN A 365 3.07 -12.14 14.09
N ASP A 366 2.62 -11.76 12.91
CA ASP A 366 2.36 -10.36 12.56
C ASP A 366 1.10 -9.88 13.27
N ASP A 367 0.01 -10.60 13.10
CA ASP A 367 -1.33 -10.27 13.57
C ASP A 367 -1.92 -11.38 14.44
N VAL A 368 -3.10 -11.11 15.01
CA VAL A 368 -3.91 -12.09 15.76
C VAL A 368 -5.29 -12.21 15.15
N HIS A 369 -5.72 -13.47 14.91
CA HIS A 369 -7.06 -13.73 14.40
C HIS A 369 -8.13 -13.38 15.46
N PRO A 370 -9.24 -12.70 15.11
CA PRO A 370 -10.28 -12.27 16.07
C PRO A 370 -10.91 -13.40 16.88
N GLU A 371 -10.97 -14.59 16.32
CA GLU A 371 -11.49 -15.78 17.00
C GLU A 371 -10.65 -16.12 18.23
N LEU A 372 -9.33 -16.07 18.14
CA LEU A 372 -8.43 -16.35 19.26
C LEU A 372 -8.63 -15.34 20.40
N ALA A 373 -8.71 -14.05 20.07
CA ALA A 373 -9.02 -13.02 21.06
C ALA A 373 -10.39 -13.28 21.74
N THR A 374 -11.39 -13.69 20.98
CA THR A 374 -12.71 -14.05 21.52
C THR A 374 -12.64 -15.20 22.49
N ILE A 375 -11.85 -16.24 22.19
CA ILE A 375 -11.59 -17.38 23.09
C ILE A 375 -10.90 -16.92 24.37
N ILE A 376 -9.83 -16.11 24.25
CA ILE A 376 -9.07 -15.60 25.41
C ILE A 376 -9.95 -14.72 26.32
N GLU A 377 -10.71 -13.81 25.75
CA GLU A 377 -11.63 -12.93 26.48
C GLU A 377 -12.78 -13.68 27.17
N GLY A 378 -13.23 -14.79 26.56
CA GLY A 378 -14.27 -15.65 27.13
C GLY A 378 -13.80 -16.57 28.26
N GLN A 379 -12.47 -16.78 28.43
CA GLN A 379 -11.94 -17.64 29.48
C GLN A 379 -12.21 -17.06 30.88
N ASN A 380 -12.74 -17.91 31.79
CA ASN A 380 -13.00 -17.50 33.20
C ASN A 380 -13.73 -16.14 33.27
N SER A 381 -14.83 -16.00 32.51
CA SER A 381 -15.65 -14.79 32.58
C SER A 381 -16.16 -14.57 34.00
N ILE A 382 -15.99 -13.36 34.51
CA ILE A 382 -16.48 -12.90 35.81
C ILE A 382 -17.55 -11.88 35.55
N GLU A 383 -18.71 -12.04 36.20
CA GLU A 383 -19.80 -11.10 36.06
C GLU A 383 -19.34 -9.68 36.46
N GLY A 384 -19.65 -8.71 35.63
CA GLY A 384 -19.25 -7.31 35.84
C GLY A 384 -17.83 -6.95 35.35
N LEU A 385 -17.02 -7.93 34.91
CA LEU A 385 -15.67 -7.66 34.38
C LEU A 385 -15.60 -7.96 32.88
N THR A 386 -15.09 -7.00 32.13
CA THR A 386 -14.82 -7.09 30.69
C THR A 386 -13.36 -7.34 30.43
N LYS A 387 -13.02 -8.47 29.79
CA LYS A 387 -11.65 -8.68 29.30
C LYS A 387 -11.53 -8.04 27.93
N ILE A 388 -10.41 -7.34 27.71
CA ILE A 388 -10.09 -6.64 26.48
C ILE A 388 -8.71 -7.10 26.03
N PHE A 389 -8.65 -7.75 24.88
CA PHE A 389 -7.42 -8.19 24.25
C PHE A 389 -6.78 -7.06 23.45
N VAL A 390 -5.47 -6.85 23.64
CA VAL A 390 -4.66 -5.85 22.93
C VAL A 390 -3.43 -6.54 22.36
N ASP A 391 -3.22 -6.41 21.07
CA ASP A 391 -1.96 -6.79 20.44
C ASP A 391 -0.97 -5.61 20.54
N LEU A 392 0.16 -5.83 21.19
CA LEU A 392 1.22 -4.82 21.32
C LEU A 392 1.93 -4.55 19.99
N HIS A 393 1.79 -5.44 19.04
CA HIS A 393 2.32 -5.36 17.67
C HIS A 393 3.80 -4.95 17.63
N THR A 394 4.62 -5.64 18.44
CA THR A 394 6.06 -5.36 18.61
C THR A 394 6.93 -6.48 18.09
N GLN A 395 6.42 -7.30 17.16
CA GLN A 395 7.18 -8.34 16.48
C GLN A 395 8.40 -7.75 15.77
N GLU A 396 9.50 -8.51 15.76
CA GLU A 396 10.71 -8.08 15.06
C GLU A 396 10.64 -8.42 13.58
N ILE A 397 10.67 -7.40 12.74
CA ILE A 397 10.64 -7.56 11.28
C ILE A 397 11.78 -8.44 10.79
N GLY A 398 11.45 -9.37 9.89
CA GLY A 398 12.37 -10.37 9.33
C GLY A 398 12.41 -11.69 10.09
N LYS A 399 11.74 -11.80 11.25
CA LYS A 399 11.53 -13.06 11.98
C LYS A 399 10.06 -13.49 11.98
N HIS A 400 9.14 -12.59 11.63
CA HIS A 400 7.71 -12.86 11.69
C HIS A 400 7.25 -13.79 10.56
N ILE A 401 6.18 -14.49 10.83
CA ILE A 401 5.40 -15.26 9.86
C ILE A 401 4.26 -14.33 9.46
N GLY A 402 4.20 -13.91 8.19
CA GLY A 402 3.22 -12.94 7.68
C GLY A 402 1.77 -13.47 7.63
N SER A 403 1.38 -14.29 8.59
CA SER A 403 0.02 -14.78 8.78
C SER A 403 -0.43 -14.52 10.22
N PRO A 404 -1.72 -14.25 10.46
CA PRO A 404 -2.22 -14.06 11.81
C PRO A 404 -2.08 -15.32 12.66
N LEU A 405 -1.93 -15.15 13.97
CA LEU A 405 -1.97 -16.23 14.93
C LEU A 405 -3.40 -16.75 15.05
N TYR A 406 -3.63 -17.97 14.55
CA TYR A 406 -4.92 -18.64 14.60
C TYR A 406 -5.08 -19.44 15.90
N ALA A 407 -6.32 -19.67 16.32
CA ALA A 407 -6.64 -20.61 17.40
C ALA A 407 -6.16 -22.03 17.09
N ASN A 408 -5.92 -22.83 18.13
CA ASN A 408 -5.48 -24.23 18.05
C ASN A 408 -4.08 -24.45 17.44
N THR A 409 -3.24 -23.42 17.40
CA THR A 409 -1.80 -23.56 17.12
C THR A 409 -1.00 -23.72 18.42
N PRO A 410 0.22 -24.28 18.39
CA PRO A 410 1.05 -24.39 19.60
C PRO A 410 1.25 -23.05 20.31
N GLU A 411 1.51 -21.99 19.55
CA GLU A 411 1.71 -20.63 20.06
C GLU A 411 0.41 -20.06 20.68
N SER A 412 -0.75 -20.30 20.05
CA SER A 412 -2.03 -19.83 20.59
C SER A 412 -2.41 -20.51 21.90
N ILE A 413 -2.11 -21.81 22.03
CA ILE A 413 -2.34 -22.56 23.29
C ILE A 413 -1.49 -21.98 24.43
N ILE A 414 -0.22 -21.64 24.16
CA ILE A 414 0.64 -20.95 25.15
C ILE A 414 0.05 -19.59 25.52
N LEU A 415 -0.38 -18.81 24.52
CA LEU A 415 -1.00 -17.50 24.75
C LEU A 415 -2.28 -17.61 25.58
N GLU A 416 -3.16 -18.56 25.26
CA GLU A 416 -4.39 -18.82 26.03
C GLU A 416 -4.10 -19.14 27.49
N GLN A 417 -3.12 -20.02 27.76
CA GLN A 417 -2.71 -20.40 29.11
C GLN A 417 -2.08 -19.21 29.86
N SER A 418 -1.21 -18.46 29.19
CA SER A 418 -0.53 -17.29 29.74
C SER A 418 -1.52 -16.17 30.04
N SER A 419 -2.46 -15.88 29.15
CA SER A 419 -3.52 -14.88 29.35
C SER A 419 -4.43 -15.24 30.52
N LYS A 420 -4.79 -16.53 30.64
CA LYS A 420 -5.56 -17.03 31.78
C LYS A 420 -4.81 -16.84 33.11
N LYS A 421 -3.51 -17.22 33.14
CA LYS A 421 -2.67 -17.08 34.31
C LYS A 421 -2.50 -15.60 34.66
N CYS A 422 -2.20 -14.75 33.69
CA CYS A 422 -2.00 -13.32 33.84
C CYS A 422 -3.26 -12.64 34.42
N SER A 423 -4.43 -12.91 33.84
CA SER A 423 -5.72 -12.42 34.35
C SER A 423 -6.00 -12.85 35.81
N ASN A 424 -5.70 -14.11 36.13
CA ASN A 424 -5.90 -14.63 37.49
C ASN A 424 -4.95 -13.96 38.52
N GLU A 425 -3.67 -13.70 38.12
CA GLU A 425 -2.71 -13.01 39.00
C GLU A 425 -3.15 -11.56 39.23
N THR A 426 -3.58 -10.84 38.18
CA THR A 426 -4.12 -9.48 38.29
C THR A 426 -5.27 -9.40 39.29
N LEU A 427 -6.20 -10.34 39.25
CA LEU A 427 -7.38 -10.37 40.12
C LEU A 427 -7.08 -10.68 41.59
N LYS A 428 -5.86 -11.15 41.97
CA LYS A 428 -5.51 -11.43 43.37
C LYS A 428 -5.38 -10.19 44.25
N SER A 429 -5.11 -9.02 43.62
CA SER A 429 -4.86 -7.78 44.36
C SER A 429 -5.75 -6.67 43.83
N SER A 430 -6.79 -6.32 44.58
CA SER A 430 -7.68 -5.19 44.28
C SER A 430 -7.28 -3.96 45.09
N HIS A 431 -7.48 -2.78 44.52
CA HIS A 431 -7.21 -1.50 45.11
C HIS A 431 -8.42 -0.58 44.89
N ASP A 432 -8.72 0.27 45.86
CA ASP A 432 -9.88 1.19 45.84
C ASP A 432 -9.64 2.39 44.90
N SER A 433 -8.37 2.67 44.57
CA SER A 433 -8.01 3.80 43.73
C SER A 433 -6.75 3.52 42.90
N PHE A 434 -6.61 4.27 41.83
CA PHE A 434 -5.38 4.35 41.06
C PHE A 434 -5.13 5.80 40.62
N LYS A 435 -3.90 6.08 40.24
CA LYS A 435 -3.56 7.32 39.57
C LYS A 435 -3.14 7.04 38.13
N ALA A 436 -3.37 8.02 37.25
CA ALA A 436 -2.91 8.00 35.89
C ALA A 436 -2.32 9.37 35.51
N GLY A 437 -1.29 9.35 34.69
CA GLY A 437 -0.70 10.55 34.08
C GLY A 437 -0.32 10.26 32.64
N VAL A 438 -0.38 11.26 31.79
CA VAL A 438 -0.19 11.11 30.36
C VAL A 438 0.82 12.09 29.79
N ASP A 439 1.45 11.73 28.69
CA ASP A 439 2.30 12.63 27.90
C ASP A 439 2.22 12.25 26.42
N SER A 440 2.47 13.23 25.56
CA SER A 440 2.53 13.02 24.12
C SER A 440 3.66 13.80 23.51
N LEU A 441 4.46 13.14 22.68
CA LEU A 441 5.54 13.77 21.93
C LEU A 441 5.27 13.66 20.42
N ASP A 442 5.21 14.82 19.78
CA ASP A 442 5.15 14.90 18.31
C ASP A 442 6.57 14.73 17.75
N CYS A 443 6.99 13.47 17.64
CA CYS A 443 8.33 13.08 17.19
C CYS A 443 8.30 12.34 15.85
N LYS A 444 7.39 12.75 14.95
CA LYS A 444 7.26 12.16 13.61
C LYS A 444 8.60 12.09 12.89
N ASP A 445 9.02 10.89 12.53
CA ASP A 445 10.22 10.61 11.73
C ASP A 445 10.04 9.32 10.92
N LEU A 446 9.66 9.47 9.65
CA LEU A 446 9.44 8.34 8.74
C LEU A 446 10.73 7.57 8.42
N ASP A 447 11.92 8.11 8.64
CA ASP A 447 13.18 7.40 8.44
C ASP A 447 13.47 6.44 9.58
N VAL A 448 13.06 6.81 10.78
CA VAL A 448 13.09 5.95 11.99
C VAL A 448 11.86 5.04 12.08
N GLY A 449 10.82 5.30 11.29
CA GLY A 449 9.59 4.52 11.27
C GLY A 449 8.52 5.05 12.25
N ILE A 450 8.54 6.35 12.58
CA ILE A 450 7.55 7.00 13.44
C ILE A 450 6.57 7.81 12.58
N GLY A 451 5.28 7.52 12.72
CA GLY A 451 4.19 8.18 12.04
C GLY A 451 3.75 9.51 12.64
N PRO A 452 2.67 10.10 12.12
CA PRO A 452 2.23 11.45 12.52
C PRO A 452 1.83 11.61 13.97
N CYS A 453 1.30 10.57 14.64
CA CYS A 453 0.91 10.63 16.05
C CYS A 453 2.11 10.52 17.03
N GLY A 454 3.32 10.25 16.54
CA GLY A 454 4.53 10.25 17.36
C GLY A 454 4.53 9.18 18.45
N LEU A 455 4.77 9.60 19.70
CA LEU A 455 4.75 8.76 20.90
C LEU A 455 3.62 9.21 21.84
N ARG A 456 2.82 8.26 22.29
CA ARG A 456 1.82 8.41 23.35
C ARG A 456 2.27 7.60 24.57
N THR A 457 2.26 8.23 25.74
CA THR A 457 2.68 7.60 26.99
C THR A 457 1.59 7.76 28.03
N ILE A 458 1.28 6.68 28.74
CA ILE A 458 0.47 6.71 29.95
C ILE A 458 1.21 5.96 31.06
N VAL A 459 1.17 6.49 32.25
CA VAL A 459 1.68 5.85 33.45
C VAL A 459 0.54 5.67 34.46
N PHE A 460 0.43 4.46 34.99
CA PHE A 460 -0.49 4.13 36.07
C PHE A 460 0.31 3.93 37.37
N GLU A 461 -0.22 4.41 38.49
CA GLU A 461 0.20 4.04 39.83
C GLU A 461 -0.91 3.24 40.51
N ILE A 462 -0.68 1.94 40.73
CA ILE A 462 -1.62 1.02 41.37
C ILE A 462 -0.92 0.29 42.51
N GLY A 463 -1.46 0.41 43.74
CA GLY A 463 -0.86 -0.21 44.91
C GLY A 463 0.58 0.23 45.19
N GLY A 464 0.93 1.45 44.82
CA GLY A 464 2.28 2.04 45.02
C GLY A 464 3.30 1.57 43.98
N LYS A 465 2.91 0.84 42.96
CA LYS A 465 3.76 0.44 41.83
C LYS A 465 3.37 1.18 40.57
N THR A 466 4.37 1.60 39.79
CA THR A 466 4.21 2.33 38.53
C THR A 466 4.31 1.42 37.34
N THR A 467 3.41 1.60 36.39
CA THR A 467 3.41 0.88 35.11
C THR A 467 3.28 1.87 33.97
N ALA A 468 4.27 1.93 33.08
CA ALA A 468 4.24 2.77 31.89
C ALA A 468 3.85 1.94 30.66
N ILE A 469 2.99 2.51 29.82
CA ILE A 469 2.67 2.01 28.47
C ILE A 469 3.15 3.05 27.47
N LEU A 470 4.04 2.65 26.57
CA LEU A 470 4.54 3.45 25.47
C LEU A 470 3.93 2.94 24.15
N LEU A 471 3.18 3.80 23.47
CA LEU A 471 2.57 3.50 22.17
C LEU A 471 3.19 4.39 21.10
N TRP A 472 4.01 3.81 20.22
CA TRP A 472 4.53 4.51 19.05
C TRP A 472 3.58 4.36 17.86
N ASP A 473 3.39 5.45 17.16
CA ASP A 473 2.74 5.44 15.85
C ASP A 473 3.69 4.84 14.81
N SER A 474 3.72 3.50 14.73
CA SER A 474 4.70 2.74 13.95
C SER A 474 4.15 1.37 13.56
N ASN A 475 4.91 0.65 12.72
CA ASN A 475 4.59 -0.71 12.28
C ASN A 475 5.71 -1.66 12.73
N GLY A 476 5.50 -2.33 13.88
CA GLY A 476 6.43 -3.32 14.41
C GLY A 476 7.80 -2.74 14.85
N PHE A 477 8.69 -3.61 15.29
CA PHE A 477 10.03 -3.26 15.78
C PHE A 477 11.15 -3.78 14.87
N SER A 478 12.23 -3.02 14.75
CA SER A 478 13.46 -3.53 14.18
C SER A 478 14.13 -4.55 15.11
N LYS A 479 15.01 -5.36 14.54
CA LYS A 479 15.69 -6.45 15.27
C LYS A 479 16.35 -5.97 16.57
N ASN A 480 16.09 -6.68 17.66
CA ASN A 480 16.59 -6.42 19.04
C ASN A 480 16.15 -5.08 19.66
N LEU A 481 15.23 -4.32 19.05
CA LEU A 481 14.83 -3.02 19.58
C LEU A 481 14.10 -3.16 20.90
N ARG A 482 13.22 -4.14 21.06
CA ARG A 482 12.49 -4.41 22.30
C ARG A 482 13.41 -4.57 23.49
N ASN A 483 14.41 -5.43 23.38
CA ASN A 483 15.37 -5.69 24.46
C ASN A 483 16.23 -4.46 24.78
N LYS A 484 16.63 -3.71 23.76
CA LYS A 484 17.35 -2.45 23.96
C LYS A 484 16.53 -1.42 24.72
N LEU A 485 15.28 -1.20 24.33
CA LEU A 485 14.41 -0.25 25.01
C LEU A 485 14.14 -0.67 26.46
N LYS A 486 13.86 -1.95 26.71
CA LYS A 486 13.67 -2.47 28.07
C LYS A 486 14.91 -2.23 28.92
N LEU A 487 16.13 -2.42 28.40
CA LEU A 487 17.39 -2.19 29.12
C LEU A 487 17.68 -0.69 29.36
N GLU A 488 17.47 0.16 28.36
CA GLU A 488 17.81 1.58 28.41
C GLU A 488 16.80 2.40 29.25
N LEU A 489 15.57 1.89 29.43
CA LEU A 489 14.50 2.52 30.21
C LEU A 489 14.31 1.85 31.57
N ASP A 490 15.16 0.87 31.90
CA ASP A 490 15.10 0.15 33.18
C ASP A 490 15.24 1.10 34.38
N GLY A 491 14.48 0.83 35.45
CA GLY A 491 14.52 1.60 36.68
C GLY A 491 13.81 2.97 36.64
N ILE A 492 13.20 3.39 35.53
CA ILE A 492 12.40 4.62 35.48
C ILE A 492 11.01 4.38 36.09
N VAL A 493 10.43 3.21 35.84
CA VAL A 493 9.15 2.73 36.40
C VAL A 493 9.30 1.28 36.82
N ASP A 494 8.37 0.76 37.64
CA ASP A 494 8.41 -0.64 38.09
C ASP A 494 8.10 -1.62 36.91
N ASN A 495 7.21 -1.24 36.03
CA ASN A 495 6.79 -2.08 34.87
C ASN A 495 6.73 -1.24 33.60
N LEU A 496 7.15 -1.85 32.48
CA LEU A 496 7.18 -1.21 31.17
C LEU A 496 6.52 -2.07 30.11
N ILE A 497 5.53 -1.53 29.43
CA ILE A 497 4.87 -2.12 28.26
C ILE A 497 5.20 -1.28 27.02
N LEU A 498 5.71 -1.93 25.99
CA LEU A 498 6.04 -1.31 24.70
C LEU A 498 5.01 -1.73 23.66
N SER A 499 4.51 -0.81 22.86
CA SER A 499 3.51 -1.09 21.83
C SER A 499 3.69 -0.24 20.58
N THR A 500 3.16 -0.70 19.46
CA THR A 500 2.98 0.09 18.23
C THR A 500 1.52 0.08 17.78
N THR A 501 1.18 1.03 16.91
CA THR A 501 -0.17 1.17 16.36
C THR A 501 -0.41 0.29 15.14
N ASP A 502 0.59 -0.42 14.64
CA ASP A 502 0.61 -1.10 13.34
C ASP A 502 0.26 -0.14 12.17
N ASN A 503 0.68 1.10 12.22
CA ASN A 503 0.30 2.08 11.21
C ASN A 503 1.01 1.84 9.88
N HIS A 504 0.28 1.38 8.87
CA HIS A 504 0.81 1.17 7.50
C HIS A 504 1.14 2.46 6.73
N PHE A 505 0.79 3.62 7.28
CA PHE A 505 1.21 4.92 6.71
C PHE A 505 2.73 5.09 6.72
N VAL A 506 3.43 4.53 7.70
CA VAL A 506 4.89 4.61 7.80
C VAL A 506 5.61 3.78 6.73
N ASN A 507 4.94 2.84 6.10
CA ASN A 507 5.49 1.96 5.08
C ASN A 507 5.78 2.76 3.80
N LYS A 508 7.06 2.89 3.44
CA LYS A 508 7.53 3.72 2.32
C LYS A 508 7.20 3.13 0.95
N LYS A 509 6.88 1.83 0.89
CA LYS A 509 6.61 1.09 -0.34
C LYS A 509 5.45 0.14 -0.14
N PRO A 510 4.62 -0.10 -1.16
CA PRO A 510 3.60 -1.14 -1.10
C PRO A 510 4.23 -2.51 -0.80
N GLY A 511 3.71 -3.21 0.21
CA GLY A 511 4.23 -4.51 0.65
C GLY A 511 5.62 -4.46 1.30
N GLY A 512 6.15 -3.27 1.59
CA GLY A 512 7.39 -3.07 2.34
C GLY A 512 7.09 -2.57 3.74
N GLU A 513 7.73 -3.13 4.73
CA GLU A 513 7.61 -2.72 6.13
C GLU A 513 8.67 -1.68 6.49
N ASN A 514 8.29 -0.72 7.34
CA ASN A 514 9.20 0.28 7.89
C ASN A 514 9.08 0.30 9.42
N PRO A 515 9.73 -0.65 10.10
CA PRO A 515 9.64 -0.81 11.55
C PRO A 515 10.26 0.36 12.31
N LEU A 516 9.87 0.52 13.56
CA LEU A 516 10.54 1.40 14.50
C LEU A 516 12.01 1.00 14.65
N LYS A 517 12.91 1.95 14.44
CA LYS A 517 14.36 1.74 14.47
C LYS A 517 14.97 2.40 15.72
N TYR A 518 16.03 1.77 16.22
CA TYR A 518 16.79 2.35 17.32
C TYR A 518 17.45 3.68 16.91
N SER A 519 17.27 4.69 17.74
CA SER A 519 18.06 5.92 17.76
C SER A 519 18.24 6.40 19.20
N LYS A 520 19.23 7.23 19.46
CA LYS A 520 19.41 7.82 20.80
C LYS A 520 18.24 8.75 21.14
N ASP A 521 17.72 9.47 20.16
CA ASP A 521 16.57 10.36 20.34
C ASP A 521 15.31 9.58 20.67
N LEU A 522 15.13 8.37 20.10
CA LEU A 522 14.02 7.49 20.47
C LEU A 522 14.01 7.17 21.96
N VAL A 523 15.17 6.80 22.52
CA VAL A 523 15.32 6.49 23.96
C VAL A 523 15.13 7.73 24.81
N LEU A 524 15.73 8.86 24.41
CA LEU A 524 15.59 10.14 25.13
C LEU A 524 14.12 10.59 25.16
N ASN A 525 13.43 10.53 24.04
CA ASN A 525 12.01 10.86 23.93
C ASN A 525 11.16 9.94 24.81
N ALA A 526 11.40 8.63 24.78
CA ALA A 526 10.71 7.67 25.64
C ALA A 526 10.93 7.96 27.12
N SER A 527 12.19 8.15 27.56
CA SER A 527 12.54 8.49 28.95
C SER A 527 11.91 9.81 29.40
N THR A 528 11.94 10.84 28.55
CA THR A 528 11.35 12.14 28.82
C THR A 528 9.84 12.02 28.96
N SER A 529 9.19 11.31 28.04
CA SER A 529 7.73 11.13 28.06
C SER A 529 7.26 10.36 29.29
N ILE A 530 7.99 9.31 29.71
CA ILE A 530 7.68 8.61 30.99
C ILE A 530 7.78 9.57 32.18
N LYS A 531 8.83 10.38 32.27
CA LYS A 531 9.03 11.33 33.37
C LYS A 531 7.96 12.41 33.41
N ASN A 532 7.54 12.90 32.23
CA ASN A 532 6.45 13.87 32.14
C ASN A 532 5.13 13.24 32.62
N ALA A 533 4.80 12.03 32.16
CA ALA A 533 3.61 11.32 32.60
C ALA A 533 3.63 10.97 34.08
N LEU A 534 4.81 10.65 34.67
CA LEU A 534 4.98 10.47 36.12
C LEU A 534 4.70 11.76 36.89
N SER A 535 5.10 12.91 36.37
CA SER A 535 4.85 14.22 36.98
C SER A 535 3.38 14.67 36.88
N ASP A 536 2.62 14.10 35.94
CA ASP A 536 1.20 14.36 35.71
C ASP A 536 0.27 13.38 36.47
N LEU A 537 0.82 12.49 37.30
CA LEU A 537 0.04 11.50 38.03
C LEU A 537 -0.98 12.12 38.98
N ASP A 538 -2.26 11.84 38.73
CA ASP A 538 -3.34 12.23 39.62
C ASP A 538 -4.40 11.13 39.70
N TYR A 539 -5.26 11.18 40.73
CA TYR A 539 -6.33 10.20 40.91
C TYR A 539 -7.25 10.14 39.70
N ALA A 540 -7.55 8.93 39.26
CA ALA A 540 -8.29 8.69 38.06
C ALA A 540 -9.42 7.68 38.27
N GLU A 541 -10.38 7.75 37.35
CA GLU A 541 -11.48 6.79 37.20
C GLU A 541 -11.45 6.23 35.78
N ALA A 542 -11.89 5.01 35.62
CA ALA A 542 -11.98 4.37 34.33
C ALA A 542 -13.36 3.79 34.07
N SER A 543 -13.72 3.67 32.81
CA SER A 543 -14.80 2.83 32.33
C SER A 543 -14.40 2.15 31.05
N SER A 544 -15.03 1.03 30.75
CA SER A 544 -14.72 0.24 29.57
C SER A 544 -15.94 -0.44 28.98
N GLY A 545 -15.84 -0.82 27.72
CA GLY A 545 -16.86 -1.57 27.07
C GLY A 545 -16.47 -2.13 25.71
N LYS A 546 -17.41 -2.82 25.14
CA LYS A 546 -17.35 -3.33 23.77
C LYS A 546 -18.55 -2.85 22.99
N ILE A 547 -18.35 -2.51 21.74
CA ILE A 547 -19.40 -2.09 20.81
C ILE A 547 -19.35 -2.93 19.54
N ILE A 548 -20.49 -2.95 18.84
CA ILE A 548 -20.58 -3.47 17.49
C ILE A 548 -20.98 -2.32 16.56
N THR A 549 -20.20 -2.11 15.51
CA THR A 549 -20.53 -1.15 14.46
C THR A 549 -20.88 -1.93 13.20
N ASP A 550 -22.12 -1.82 12.76
CA ASP A 550 -22.64 -2.52 11.59
C ASP A 550 -22.31 -1.79 10.28
N ASN A 551 -22.34 -2.53 9.18
CA ASN A 551 -22.14 -2.03 7.82
C ASN A 551 -20.80 -1.29 7.67
N VAL A 552 -19.72 -1.92 8.11
CA VAL A 552 -18.34 -1.49 7.85
C VAL A 552 -17.84 -2.25 6.64
N ASP A 553 -17.42 -1.52 5.61
CA ASP A 553 -16.90 -2.12 4.39
C ASP A 553 -15.41 -2.41 4.56
N ILE A 554 -15.07 -3.69 4.64
CA ILE A 554 -13.68 -4.18 4.74
C ILE A 554 -13.27 -4.91 3.46
N LEU A 555 -11.97 -5.19 3.31
CA LEU A 555 -11.48 -5.96 2.16
C LEU A 555 -12.19 -7.31 2.06
N GLY A 556 -12.30 -8.03 3.17
CA GLY A 556 -13.06 -9.27 3.29
C GLY A 556 -12.21 -10.52 3.33
N HIS A 557 -12.84 -11.63 3.74
CA HIS A 557 -12.17 -12.87 4.08
C HIS A 557 -11.40 -13.48 2.91
N GLY A 558 -10.10 -13.76 3.12
CA GLY A 558 -9.20 -14.37 2.12
C GLY A 558 -8.92 -13.49 0.90
N LYS A 559 -9.40 -12.25 0.85
CA LYS A 559 -9.23 -11.38 -0.32
C LYS A 559 -7.80 -10.91 -0.50
N GLN A 560 -7.10 -10.64 0.60
CA GLN A 560 -5.68 -10.26 0.55
C GLN A 560 -4.85 -11.37 -0.11
N ASP A 561 -5.00 -12.61 0.32
CA ASP A 561 -4.27 -13.76 -0.24
C ASP A 561 -4.67 -14.03 -1.69
N ASN A 562 -5.97 -13.93 -1.99
CA ASN A 562 -6.47 -14.09 -3.36
C ASN A 562 -5.92 -13.02 -4.31
N ILE A 563 -5.87 -11.75 -3.88
CA ILE A 563 -5.29 -10.65 -4.66
C ILE A 563 -3.80 -10.91 -4.88
N THR A 564 -3.06 -11.28 -3.83
CA THR A 564 -1.63 -11.57 -3.91
C THR A 564 -1.35 -12.74 -4.86
N SER A 565 -2.10 -13.84 -4.74
CA SER A 565 -1.99 -15.01 -5.60
C SER A 565 -2.34 -14.69 -7.06
N ALA A 566 -3.41 -13.91 -7.27
CA ALA A 566 -3.82 -13.48 -8.60
C ALA A 566 -2.80 -12.55 -9.26
N VAL A 567 -2.20 -11.62 -8.50
CA VAL A 567 -1.12 -10.74 -8.97
C VAL A 567 0.10 -11.58 -9.36
N ASN A 568 0.54 -12.50 -8.51
CA ASN A 568 1.67 -13.37 -8.81
C ASN A 568 1.43 -14.22 -10.06
N THR A 569 0.25 -14.82 -10.20
CA THR A 569 -0.14 -15.58 -11.41
C THR A 569 -0.13 -14.69 -12.65
N THR A 570 -0.67 -13.49 -12.55
CA THR A 570 -0.69 -12.49 -13.63
C THR A 570 0.73 -12.12 -14.08
N ILE A 571 1.65 -11.89 -13.13
CA ILE A 571 3.06 -11.60 -13.42
C ILE A 571 3.73 -12.78 -14.15
N GLN A 572 3.50 -14.01 -13.69
CA GLN A 572 4.04 -15.20 -14.36
C GLN A 572 3.51 -15.33 -15.79
N ILE A 573 2.22 -15.17 -15.99
CA ILE A 573 1.63 -15.21 -17.34
C ILE A 573 2.19 -14.08 -18.19
N ALA A 574 2.27 -12.86 -17.69
CA ALA A 574 2.85 -11.73 -18.42
C ALA A 574 4.30 -12.02 -18.85
N ARG A 575 5.09 -12.67 -17.97
CA ARG A 575 6.48 -13.04 -18.24
C ARG A 575 6.63 -14.08 -19.35
N TYR A 576 5.71 -15.03 -19.47
CA TYR A 576 5.85 -16.14 -20.41
C TYR A 576 4.97 -16.03 -21.65
N SER A 577 3.90 -15.23 -21.65
CA SER A 577 2.98 -15.13 -22.78
C SER A 577 3.41 -14.14 -23.87
N TRP A 578 4.40 -13.28 -23.63
CA TRP A 578 4.85 -12.34 -24.67
C TRP A 578 5.50 -13.05 -25.86
N LEU A 579 6.25 -14.15 -25.61
CA LEU A 579 6.88 -14.94 -26.66
C LEU A 579 5.89 -15.53 -27.67
N PRO A 580 4.83 -16.28 -27.25
CA PRO A 580 3.86 -16.82 -28.23
C PRO A 580 2.97 -15.73 -28.86
N VAL A 581 2.83 -14.54 -28.24
CA VAL A 581 1.97 -13.46 -28.79
C VAL A 581 2.72 -12.57 -29.77
N TYR A 582 4.00 -12.30 -29.54
CA TYR A 582 4.82 -11.40 -30.37
C TYR A 582 5.93 -12.12 -31.15
N GLY A 583 6.18 -13.39 -30.85
CA GLY A 583 7.21 -14.21 -31.52
C GLY A 583 6.66 -15.18 -32.58
N SER A 584 5.34 -15.23 -32.77
CA SER A 584 4.64 -15.93 -33.87
C SER A 584 4.31 -14.98 -35.00
#